data_08f180c2bfe6f905c6ea4ed32b7d8ed2
#
_entry.id   08f180c2bfe6f905c6ea4ed32b7d8ed2
#
_cell.length_a   1.000
_cell.length_b   1.000
_cell.length_c   1.000
_cell.angle_alpha   90.00
_cell.angle_beta   90.00
_cell.angle_gamma   90.00
#
_symmetry.space_group_name_H-M   'P 1'
#
loop_
_entity.id
_entity.type
_entity.pdbx_description
1 polymer ?
#
loop_
_entity_poly.entity_id
_entity_poly.type
_entity_poly.pdbx_seq_one_letter_code
_entity_poly.pdbx_strand_id
1 'polypeptide(L)'
;MLKVIPVEEAIGLPLAHDITEIVPGKHKGPAFRRGHIVRQEDISKLLDVGKRNLYVMELEKDELHEEDAARRLAQAAAGPNLSLSDPSEGRINLVAQIAGLLKVDADLLYRFNSLGDVMLATLPGDRFVKEGTIVAGTRTIPVIVKEALIQKAETLCREKPIVTILPMTQKKVHLVVTGSEVFTGRIKDGFAPIVTRKVGDLGSKVESVKLAPDDP
;
A
#
# COMPACT_ATOMS: atom_id res chain seq x y z
N MET A 1 -21.53 -13.84 -10.72
CA MET A 1 -22.54 -12.74 -10.62
C MET A 1 -22.92 -12.54 -9.15
N LEU A 2 -23.06 -11.30 -8.70
CA LEU A 2 -23.64 -11.00 -7.38
C LEU A 2 -25.16 -11.25 -7.44
N LYS A 3 -25.66 -12.13 -6.59
CA LYS A 3 -27.09 -12.38 -6.42
C LYS A 3 -27.53 -11.97 -5.03
N VAL A 4 -28.70 -11.36 -4.93
CA VAL A 4 -29.39 -11.12 -3.67
C VAL A 4 -30.44 -12.19 -3.53
N ILE A 5 -30.34 -13.01 -2.50
CA ILE A 5 -31.27 -14.10 -2.25
C ILE A 5 -31.74 -14.09 -0.79
N PRO A 6 -32.92 -14.64 -0.50
CA PRO A 6 -33.37 -14.87 0.87
C PRO A 6 -32.34 -15.68 1.66
N VAL A 7 -32.22 -15.40 2.97
CA VAL A 7 -31.24 -16.04 3.84
C VAL A 7 -31.40 -17.57 3.84
N GLU A 8 -32.62 -18.05 3.76
CA GLU A 8 -32.95 -19.46 3.76
C GLU A 8 -32.49 -20.19 2.48
N GLU A 9 -32.39 -19.46 1.37
CA GLU A 9 -31.93 -19.99 0.07
C GLU A 9 -30.40 -19.92 -0.06
N ALA A 10 -29.73 -19.25 0.86
CA ALA A 10 -28.28 -19.05 0.81
C ALA A 10 -27.45 -20.25 1.31
N ILE A 11 -28.12 -21.29 1.82
CA ILE A 11 -27.43 -22.46 2.38
C ILE A 11 -26.53 -23.11 1.32
N GLY A 12 -25.26 -23.34 1.68
CA GLY A 12 -24.24 -23.90 0.78
C GLY A 12 -23.54 -22.86 -0.12
N LEU A 13 -23.96 -21.60 -0.10
CA LEU A 13 -23.36 -20.56 -0.91
C LEU A 13 -22.42 -19.67 -0.08
N PRO A 14 -21.32 -19.16 -0.68
CA PRO A 14 -20.40 -18.26 0.00
C PRO A 14 -20.96 -16.84 0.08
N LEU A 15 -20.79 -16.21 1.24
CA LEU A 15 -21.11 -14.80 1.44
C LEU A 15 -20.20 -13.91 0.57
N ALA A 16 -20.80 -12.92 -0.08
CA ALA A 16 -20.09 -11.96 -0.92
C ALA A 16 -19.36 -10.87 -0.11
N HIS A 17 -19.81 -10.60 1.12
CA HIS A 17 -19.29 -9.54 1.99
C HIS A 17 -19.25 -10.00 3.44
N ASP A 18 -18.44 -9.31 4.24
CA ASP A 18 -18.51 -9.42 5.68
C ASP A 18 -19.89 -8.96 6.19
N ILE A 19 -20.46 -9.72 7.11
CA ILE A 19 -21.66 -9.33 7.83
C ILE A 19 -21.25 -8.86 9.20
N THR A 20 -21.43 -7.56 9.47
CA THR A 20 -21.06 -6.93 10.74
C THR A 20 -22.20 -7.06 11.75
N GLU A 21 -21.83 -7.45 12.96
CA GLU A 21 -22.70 -7.39 14.14
C GLU A 21 -22.34 -6.16 14.97
N ILE A 22 -23.34 -5.41 15.39
CA ILE A 22 -23.19 -4.26 16.29
C ILE A 22 -24.04 -4.53 17.53
N VAL A 23 -23.36 -4.78 18.65
CA VAL A 23 -24.01 -4.89 19.97
C VAL A 23 -23.68 -3.60 20.73
N PRO A 24 -24.66 -2.68 20.92
CA PRO A 24 -24.42 -1.40 21.57
C PRO A 24 -23.74 -1.55 22.92
N GLY A 25 -22.63 -0.85 23.13
CA GLY A 25 -21.86 -0.86 24.37
C GLY A 25 -20.99 -2.11 24.62
N LYS A 26 -20.97 -3.09 23.71
CA LYS A 26 -20.19 -4.33 23.88
C LYS A 26 -19.24 -4.62 22.72
N HIS A 27 -19.75 -4.67 21.49
CA HIS A 27 -18.97 -5.18 20.36
C HIS A 27 -19.44 -4.60 19.02
N LYS A 28 -18.45 -4.31 18.14
CA LYS A 28 -18.67 -4.06 16.70
C LYS A 28 -17.60 -4.85 15.94
N GLY A 29 -18.03 -5.83 15.15
CA GLY A 29 -17.11 -6.66 14.37
C GLY A 29 -17.84 -7.57 13.40
N PRO A 30 -17.10 -8.34 12.57
CA PRO A 30 -17.72 -9.27 11.64
C PRO A 30 -18.36 -10.46 12.41
N ALA A 31 -19.67 -10.64 12.25
CA ALA A 31 -20.38 -11.84 12.68
C ALA A 31 -20.06 -13.03 11.75
N PHE A 32 -19.99 -12.74 10.46
CA PHE A 32 -19.55 -13.69 9.43
C PHE A 32 -18.61 -12.97 8.47
N ARG A 33 -17.57 -13.66 8.05
CA ARG A 33 -16.63 -13.13 7.08
C ARG A 33 -17.06 -13.50 5.66
N ARG A 34 -16.67 -12.68 4.70
CA ARG A 34 -16.74 -13.00 3.29
C ARG A 34 -16.18 -14.41 3.01
N GLY A 35 -16.79 -15.12 2.07
CA GLY A 35 -16.41 -16.49 1.74
C GLY A 35 -16.91 -17.55 2.73
N HIS A 36 -17.54 -17.14 3.86
CA HIS A 36 -18.20 -18.08 4.76
C HIS A 36 -19.32 -18.80 4.02
N ILE A 37 -19.27 -20.13 4.00
CA ILE A 37 -20.33 -20.97 3.45
C ILE A 37 -21.50 -20.97 4.43
N VAL A 38 -22.62 -20.41 4.01
CA VAL A 38 -23.83 -20.33 4.85
C VAL A 38 -24.34 -21.73 5.17
N ARG A 39 -24.53 -22.02 6.47
CA ARG A 39 -25.06 -23.27 6.96
C ARG A 39 -26.46 -23.10 7.55
N GLN A 40 -27.19 -24.19 7.72
CA GLN A 40 -28.51 -24.16 8.33
C GLN A 40 -28.48 -23.53 9.74
N GLU A 41 -27.44 -23.75 10.50
CA GLU A 41 -27.24 -23.21 11.86
C GLU A 41 -27.00 -21.69 11.87
N ASP A 42 -26.55 -21.10 10.79
CA ASP A 42 -26.24 -19.68 10.69
C ASP A 42 -27.49 -18.82 10.47
N ILE A 43 -28.60 -19.41 9.99
CA ILE A 43 -29.81 -18.69 9.59
C ILE A 43 -30.36 -17.85 10.75
N SER A 44 -30.46 -18.43 11.95
CA SER A 44 -30.96 -17.70 13.12
C SER A 44 -30.10 -16.48 13.42
N LYS A 45 -28.77 -16.65 13.45
CA LYS A 45 -27.86 -15.55 13.74
C LYS A 45 -27.86 -14.48 12.63
N LEU A 46 -28.01 -14.87 11.37
CA LEU A 46 -28.12 -13.94 10.26
C LEU A 46 -29.38 -13.08 10.35
N LEU A 47 -30.51 -13.69 10.75
CA LEU A 47 -31.74 -12.96 11.01
C LEU A 47 -31.63 -12.03 12.23
N ASP A 48 -30.95 -12.46 13.30
CA ASP A 48 -30.73 -11.66 14.51
C ASP A 48 -29.90 -10.39 14.23
N VAL A 49 -28.94 -10.46 13.32
CA VAL A 49 -28.20 -9.29 12.84
C VAL A 49 -28.92 -8.51 11.74
N GLY A 50 -30.22 -8.79 11.53
CA GLY A 50 -31.10 -8.05 10.63
C GLY A 50 -30.96 -8.37 9.14
N LYS A 51 -30.37 -9.51 8.78
CA LYS A 51 -30.16 -9.91 7.38
C LYS A 51 -31.25 -10.89 6.94
N ARG A 52 -32.25 -10.38 6.23
CA ARG A 52 -33.28 -11.19 5.58
C ARG A 52 -32.88 -11.66 4.17
N ASN A 53 -32.02 -10.87 3.50
CA ASN A 53 -31.44 -11.20 2.21
C ASN A 53 -29.92 -11.12 2.31
N LEU A 54 -29.23 -11.99 1.60
CA LEU A 54 -27.78 -12.08 1.54
C LEU A 54 -27.29 -11.83 0.12
N TYR A 55 -26.16 -11.14 0.05
CA TYR A 55 -25.39 -11.11 -1.19
C TYR A 55 -24.50 -12.35 -1.22
N VAL A 56 -24.77 -13.23 -2.17
CA VAL A 56 -23.96 -14.42 -2.44
C VAL A 56 -23.26 -14.28 -3.78
N MET A 57 -22.09 -14.91 -3.88
CA MET A 57 -21.29 -14.87 -5.11
C MET A 57 -21.44 -16.16 -5.90
N GLU A 58 -21.82 -16.04 -7.14
CA GLU A 58 -21.52 -16.99 -8.18
C GLU A 58 -20.51 -16.31 -9.12
N LEU A 59 -19.25 -16.70 -9.04
CA LEU A 59 -18.23 -16.28 -9.98
C LEU A 59 -18.30 -17.19 -11.22
N GLU A 60 -18.28 -16.58 -12.39
CA GLU A 60 -18.02 -17.31 -13.61
C GLU A 60 -16.56 -17.78 -13.64
N LYS A 61 -16.23 -18.75 -14.49
CA LYS A 61 -14.86 -19.32 -14.55
C LYS A 61 -13.77 -18.30 -14.87
N ASP A 62 -14.14 -17.21 -15.53
CA ASP A 62 -13.25 -16.13 -15.96
C ASP A 62 -13.40 -14.85 -15.10
N GLU A 63 -13.97 -14.96 -13.91
CA GLU A 63 -14.20 -13.87 -12.98
C GLU A 63 -13.40 -14.04 -11.68
N LEU A 64 -12.97 -12.92 -11.14
CA LEU A 64 -12.29 -12.82 -9.85
C LEU A 64 -13.06 -11.87 -8.93
N HIS A 65 -13.05 -12.19 -7.66
CA HIS A 65 -13.50 -11.25 -6.63
C HIS A 65 -12.46 -10.17 -6.37
N GLU A 66 -12.92 -8.97 -5.94
CA GLU A 66 -12.07 -7.80 -5.69
C GLU A 66 -10.84 -8.07 -4.82
N GLU A 67 -10.96 -8.90 -3.77
CA GLU A 67 -9.80 -9.17 -2.88
C GLU A 67 -8.74 -10.04 -3.55
N ASP A 68 -9.16 -11.06 -4.32
CA ASP A 68 -8.22 -11.92 -5.06
C ASP A 68 -7.55 -11.12 -6.17
N ALA A 69 -8.34 -10.30 -6.86
CA ALA A 69 -7.86 -9.37 -7.87
C ALA A 69 -6.89 -8.34 -7.27
N ALA A 70 -7.25 -7.68 -6.16
CA ALA A 70 -6.39 -6.71 -5.49
C ALA A 70 -5.06 -7.32 -5.01
N ARG A 71 -5.08 -8.57 -4.52
CA ARG A 71 -3.86 -9.29 -4.14
C ARG A 71 -2.92 -9.50 -5.33
N ARG A 72 -3.44 -9.93 -6.45
CA ARG A 72 -2.67 -10.11 -7.70
C ARG A 72 -2.14 -8.77 -8.23
N LEU A 73 -2.96 -7.72 -8.23
CA LEU A 73 -2.54 -6.37 -8.61
C LEU A 73 -1.42 -5.83 -7.72
N ALA A 74 -1.56 -6.01 -6.39
CA ALA A 74 -0.55 -5.57 -5.42
C ALA A 74 0.78 -6.32 -5.63
N GLN A 75 0.73 -7.64 -5.83
CA GLN A 75 1.91 -8.45 -6.12
C GLN A 75 2.60 -8.02 -7.42
N ALA A 76 1.83 -7.72 -8.47
CA ALA A 76 2.38 -7.27 -9.74
C ALA A 76 3.04 -5.89 -9.65
N ALA A 77 2.43 -4.97 -8.90
CA ALA A 77 2.92 -3.59 -8.77
C ALA A 77 4.11 -3.43 -7.81
N ALA A 78 4.22 -4.33 -6.82
CA ALA A 78 5.23 -4.24 -5.75
C ALA A 78 6.58 -4.76 -6.21
N GLY A 79 7.60 -3.94 -6.02
CA GLY A 79 9.01 -4.31 -6.17
C GLY A 79 9.69 -4.63 -4.83
N PRO A 80 11.03 -4.69 -4.82
CA PRO A 80 11.81 -4.97 -3.62
C PRO A 80 11.51 -4.06 -2.45
N ASN A 81 11.64 -4.60 -1.23
CA ASN A 81 11.50 -3.91 0.06
C ASN A 81 10.10 -3.38 0.34
N LEU A 82 9.09 -4.03 -0.23
CA LEU A 82 7.68 -3.79 0.04
C LEU A 82 7.01 -5.05 0.57
N SER A 83 6.15 -4.90 1.57
CA SER A 83 5.19 -5.91 2.02
C SER A 83 3.78 -5.50 1.65
N LEU A 84 2.89 -6.47 1.60
CA LEU A 84 1.48 -6.26 1.35
C LEU A 84 0.70 -6.37 2.65
N SER A 85 -0.27 -5.48 2.85
CA SER A 85 -1.22 -5.61 3.96
C SER A 85 -2.22 -6.73 3.70
N ASP A 86 -2.94 -7.14 4.73
CA ASP A 86 -4.16 -7.91 4.53
C ASP A 86 -5.20 -7.07 3.77
N PRO A 87 -6.09 -7.72 3.02
CA PRO A 87 -7.20 -7.05 2.36
C PRO A 87 -8.10 -6.35 3.38
N SER A 88 -8.50 -5.13 3.05
CA SER A 88 -9.48 -4.36 3.82
C SER A 88 -10.35 -3.58 2.85
N GLU A 89 -11.66 -3.86 2.84
CA GLU A 89 -12.63 -3.24 1.93
C GLU A 89 -12.19 -3.30 0.45
N GLY A 90 -11.73 -4.48 0.02
CA GLY A 90 -11.26 -4.72 -1.35
C GLY A 90 -9.92 -4.06 -1.69
N ARG A 91 -9.23 -3.41 -0.74
CA ARG A 91 -7.95 -2.74 -0.94
C ARG A 91 -6.80 -3.48 -0.26
N ILE A 92 -5.65 -3.50 -0.92
CA ILE A 92 -4.38 -3.94 -0.36
C ILE A 92 -3.38 -2.79 -0.43
N ASN A 93 -2.70 -2.53 0.68
CA ASN A 93 -1.67 -1.52 0.77
C ASN A 93 -0.28 -2.12 0.55
N LEU A 94 0.60 -1.34 -0.06
CA LEU A 94 2.03 -1.60 -0.17
C LEU A 94 2.73 -0.83 0.94
N VAL A 95 3.47 -1.54 1.78
CA VAL A 95 4.11 -0.98 2.99
C VAL A 95 5.62 -1.13 2.86
N ALA A 96 6.35 -0.05 3.14
CA ALA A 96 7.81 -0.06 3.13
C ALA A 96 8.36 -0.99 4.24
N GLN A 97 9.18 -1.97 3.88
CA GLN A 97 9.84 -2.89 4.80
C GLN A 97 11.14 -2.33 5.38
N ILE A 98 11.68 -1.30 4.74
CA ILE A 98 12.90 -0.60 5.16
C ILE A 98 12.73 0.90 4.99
N ALA A 99 13.52 1.68 5.70
CA ALA A 99 13.71 3.09 5.38
C ALA A 99 14.51 3.24 4.09
N GLY A 100 14.06 4.08 3.16
CA GLY A 100 14.72 4.20 1.86
C GLY A 100 14.12 5.24 0.94
N LEU A 101 14.56 5.25 -0.30
CA LEU A 101 14.07 6.11 -1.36
C LEU A 101 12.90 5.42 -2.10
N LEU A 102 11.71 5.99 -2.00
CA LEU A 102 10.56 5.55 -2.78
C LEU A 102 10.77 5.90 -4.25
N LYS A 103 10.71 4.90 -5.11
CA LYS A 103 10.68 5.05 -6.57
C LYS A 103 9.33 4.61 -7.09
N VAL A 104 8.75 5.42 -7.96
CA VAL A 104 7.50 5.15 -8.67
C VAL A 104 7.74 5.34 -10.16
N ASP A 105 7.44 4.32 -10.96
CA ASP A 105 7.43 4.44 -12.40
C ASP A 105 6.12 5.11 -12.84
N ALA A 106 6.17 6.41 -13.11
CA ALA A 106 4.98 7.21 -13.41
C ALA A 106 4.30 6.79 -14.73
N ASP A 107 5.08 6.42 -15.74
CA ASP A 107 4.54 5.99 -17.04
C ASP A 107 3.85 4.64 -16.91
N LEU A 108 4.46 3.72 -16.18
CA LEU A 108 3.87 2.41 -15.95
C LEU A 108 2.63 2.52 -15.05
N LEU A 109 2.65 3.39 -14.02
CA LEU A 109 1.49 3.70 -13.18
C LEU A 109 0.33 4.27 -14.00
N TYR A 110 0.62 5.20 -14.92
CA TYR A 110 -0.39 5.76 -15.83
C TYR A 110 -1.00 4.67 -16.71
N ARG A 111 -0.18 3.83 -17.32
CA ARG A 111 -0.65 2.72 -18.16
C ARG A 111 -1.47 1.70 -17.38
N PHE A 112 -1.06 1.39 -16.16
CA PHE A 112 -1.78 0.49 -15.25
C PHE A 112 -3.16 1.05 -14.92
N ASN A 113 -3.27 2.30 -14.51
CA ASN A 113 -4.55 2.94 -14.19
C ASN A 113 -5.42 3.20 -15.43
N SER A 114 -4.84 3.19 -16.64
CA SER A 114 -5.58 3.30 -17.91
C SER A 114 -6.21 2.00 -18.37
N LEU A 115 -6.02 0.88 -17.66
CA LEU A 115 -6.66 -0.39 -17.98
C LEU A 115 -8.18 -0.39 -17.70
N GLY A 116 -8.70 0.57 -16.92
CA GLY A 116 -10.10 0.73 -16.59
C GLY A 116 -10.42 0.41 -15.14
N ASP A 117 -11.01 -0.74 -14.86
CA ASP A 117 -11.55 -1.10 -13.53
C ASP A 117 -10.51 -1.47 -12.47
N VAL A 118 -9.26 -1.05 -12.63
CA VAL A 118 -8.16 -1.21 -11.67
C VAL A 118 -7.64 0.15 -11.24
N MET A 119 -7.18 0.25 -9.99
CA MET A 119 -6.65 1.47 -9.44
C MET A 119 -5.44 1.19 -8.55
N LEU A 120 -4.37 1.93 -8.77
CA LEU A 120 -3.20 2.01 -7.89
C LEU A 120 -2.92 3.48 -7.57
N ALA A 121 -3.04 3.85 -6.30
CA ALA A 121 -2.67 5.17 -5.80
C ALA A 121 -1.35 5.08 -5.04
N THR A 122 -0.45 6.06 -5.21
CA THR A 122 0.87 6.06 -4.58
C THR A 122 1.18 7.40 -3.94
N LEU A 123 2.10 7.40 -2.97
CA LEU A 123 2.80 8.63 -2.60
C LEU A 123 3.64 9.13 -3.79
N PRO A 124 3.95 10.43 -3.87
CA PRO A 124 4.90 10.92 -4.87
C PRO A 124 6.24 10.18 -4.81
N GLY A 125 6.80 9.81 -5.95
CA GLY A 125 8.13 9.21 -6.05
C GLY A 125 9.26 10.16 -5.65
N ASP A 126 10.49 9.65 -5.65
CA ASP A 126 11.72 10.37 -5.35
C ASP A 126 11.76 11.03 -3.97
N ARG A 127 11.15 10.37 -2.98
CA ARG A 127 11.13 10.82 -1.59
C ARG A 127 11.62 9.76 -0.63
N PHE A 128 12.25 10.20 0.45
CA PHE A 128 12.58 9.34 1.57
C PHE A 128 11.30 8.89 2.30
N VAL A 129 11.22 7.61 2.61
CA VAL A 129 10.17 7.01 3.43
C VAL A 129 10.78 6.20 4.56
N LYS A 130 10.07 6.13 5.68
CA LYS A 130 10.46 5.30 6.83
C LYS A 130 9.88 3.89 6.66
N GLU A 131 10.50 2.92 7.31
CA GLU A 131 9.91 1.60 7.51
C GLU A 131 8.50 1.71 8.10
N GLY A 132 7.58 0.84 7.66
CA GLY A 132 6.17 0.85 8.05
C GLY A 132 5.30 1.89 7.33
N THR A 133 5.88 2.77 6.48
CA THR A 133 5.09 3.74 5.72
C THR A 133 4.26 3.04 4.65
N ILE A 134 2.94 3.31 4.61
CA ILE A 134 2.09 2.92 3.49
C ILE A 134 2.43 3.83 2.31
N VAL A 135 2.99 3.27 1.26
CA VAL A 135 3.47 4.03 0.08
C VAL A 135 2.55 3.95 -1.11
N ALA A 136 1.71 2.93 -1.16
CA ALA A 136 0.71 2.76 -2.22
C ALA A 136 -0.47 1.91 -1.72
N GLY A 137 -1.57 1.94 -2.47
CA GLY A 137 -2.72 1.06 -2.25
C GLY A 137 -3.41 0.77 -3.57
N THR A 138 -3.80 -0.49 -3.77
CA THR A 138 -4.46 -0.94 -5.00
C THR A 138 -5.79 -1.63 -4.68
N ARG A 139 -6.71 -1.54 -5.62
CA ARG A 139 -8.01 -2.20 -5.60
C ARG A 139 -8.60 -2.30 -7.01
N THR A 140 -9.63 -3.10 -7.15
CA THR A 140 -10.54 -2.98 -8.29
C THR A 140 -11.70 -2.05 -7.96
N ILE A 141 -12.31 -1.44 -8.98
CA ILE A 141 -13.48 -0.56 -8.79
C ILE A 141 -14.74 -1.41 -8.56
N PRO A 142 -15.08 -2.41 -9.42
CA PRO A 142 -16.18 -3.33 -9.16
C PRO A 142 -15.74 -4.47 -8.22
N VAL A 143 -16.71 -5.06 -7.54
CA VAL A 143 -16.52 -6.20 -6.63
C VAL A 143 -16.08 -7.48 -7.38
N ILE A 144 -16.52 -7.62 -8.63
CA ILE A 144 -16.18 -8.73 -9.53
C ILE A 144 -15.57 -8.15 -10.79
N VAL A 145 -14.43 -8.69 -11.21
CA VAL A 145 -13.72 -8.29 -12.44
C VAL A 145 -13.41 -9.49 -13.30
N LYS A 146 -13.27 -9.28 -14.60
CA LYS A 146 -12.80 -10.34 -15.51
C LYS A 146 -11.31 -10.60 -15.28
N GLU A 147 -10.95 -11.88 -15.19
CA GLU A 147 -9.56 -12.32 -14.99
C GLU A 147 -8.61 -11.79 -16.06
N ALA A 148 -9.09 -11.68 -17.30
CA ALA A 148 -8.30 -11.13 -18.41
C ALA A 148 -7.80 -9.70 -18.16
N LEU A 149 -8.53 -8.88 -17.38
CA LEU A 149 -8.10 -7.54 -16.98
C LEU A 149 -6.90 -7.61 -16.03
N ILE A 150 -6.97 -8.49 -15.05
CA ILE A 150 -5.89 -8.67 -14.08
C ILE A 150 -4.62 -9.24 -14.76
N GLN A 151 -4.78 -10.20 -15.68
CA GLN A 151 -3.67 -10.71 -16.50
C GLN A 151 -2.99 -9.62 -17.33
N LYS A 152 -3.75 -8.65 -17.86
CA LYS A 152 -3.16 -7.47 -18.55
C LYS A 152 -2.33 -6.62 -17.60
N ALA A 153 -2.82 -6.36 -16.39
CA ALA A 153 -2.07 -5.60 -15.37
C ALA A 153 -0.78 -6.32 -14.96
N GLU A 154 -0.84 -7.63 -14.73
CA GLU A 154 0.34 -8.47 -14.43
C GLU A 154 1.35 -8.44 -15.59
N THR A 155 0.86 -8.51 -16.83
CA THR A 155 1.72 -8.46 -18.01
C THR A 155 2.45 -7.13 -18.15
N LEU A 156 1.78 -6.00 -17.83
CA LEU A 156 2.42 -4.69 -17.81
C LEU A 156 3.57 -4.60 -16.81
N CYS A 157 3.44 -5.26 -15.66
CA CYS A 157 4.42 -5.21 -14.57
C CYS A 157 5.48 -6.32 -14.64
N ARG A 158 5.42 -7.21 -15.64
CA ARG A 158 6.29 -8.40 -15.73
C ARG A 158 7.77 -8.08 -15.74
N GLU A 159 8.17 -7.03 -16.47
CA GLU A 159 9.59 -6.67 -16.64
C GLU A 159 10.12 -5.81 -15.49
N LYS A 160 9.25 -4.96 -14.93
CA LYS A 160 9.62 -4.07 -13.82
C LYS A 160 8.39 -3.75 -12.96
N PRO A 161 8.58 -3.59 -11.65
CA PRO A 161 7.50 -3.15 -10.75
C PRO A 161 7.20 -1.66 -10.93
N ILE A 162 6.00 -1.25 -10.48
CA ILE A 162 5.60 0.16 -10.47
C ILE A 162 6.21 0.89 -9.27
N VAL A 163 6.24 0.23 -8.10
CA VAL A 163 6.67 0.82 -6.83
C VAL A 163 7.82 0.03 -6.24
N THR A 164 8.87 0.71 -5.81
CA THR A 164 10.07 0.08 -5.23
C THR A 164 10.64 0.98 -4.12
N ILE A 165 11.19 0.37 -3.08
CA ILE A 165 11.99 1.09 -2.09
C ILE A 165 13.47 0.75 -2.33
N LEU A 166 14.27 1.76 -2.66
CA LEU A 166 15.73 1.61 -2.76
C LEU A 166 16.37 1.86 -1.40
N PRO A 167 17.21 0.94 -0.91
CA PRO A 167 17.90 1.14 0.35
C PRO A 167 18.84 2.35 0.26
N MET A 168 18.93 3.11 1.36
CA MET A 168 19.90 4.20 1.45
C MET A 168 21.31 3.62 1.60
N THR A 169 22.22 4.08 0.75
CA THR A 169 23.65 3.73 0.87
C THR A 169 24.32 4.63 1.91
N GLN A 170 24.96 4.03 2.90
CA GLN A 170 25.79 4.79 3.84
C GLN A 170 27.00 5.39 3.12
N LYS A 171 27.21 6.69 3.30
CA LYS A 171 28.34 7.43 2.75
C LYS A 171 29.15 8.06 3.87
N LYS A 172 30.44 8.16 3.64
CA LYS A 172 31.35 8.99 4.45
C LYS A 172 31.37 10.37 3.83
N VAL A 173 31.00 11.37 4.60
CA VAL A 173 30.83 12.75 4.13
C VAL A 173 31.87 13.62 4.81
N HIS A 174 32.59 14.43 4.03
CA HIS A 174 33.46 15.48 4.51
C HIS A 174 32.83 16.82 4.11
N LEU A 175 32.60 17.69 5.09
CA LEU A 175 32.05 19.03 4.87
C LEU A 175 33.15 20.06 4.78
N VAL A 176 33.06 20.95 3.81
CA VAL A 176 33.79 22.19 3.76
C VAL A 176 32.79 23.31 3.85
N VAL A 177 32.87 24.14 4.88
CA VAL A 177 32.06 25.33 5.08
C VAL A 177 32.90 26.53 4.73
N THR A 178 32.49 27.30 3.75
CA THR A 178 33.16 28.53 3.32
C THR A 178 32.47 29.74 3.98
N GLY A 179 33.27 30.75 4.29
CA GLY A 179 32.81 31.99 4.91
C GLY A 179 33.96 32.59 5.71
N SER A 180 34.48 33.75 5.27
CA SER A 180 35.63 34.41 5.94
C SER A 180 35.26 34.81 7.36
N GLU A 181 34.01 35.16 7.65
CA GLU A 181 33.51 35.49 8.98
C GLU A 181 33.46 34.29 9.93
N VAL A 182 33.10 33.12 9.38
CA VAL A 182 33.05 31.85 10.12
C VAL A 182 34.50 31.31 10.30
N PHE A 183 35.30 31.39 9.25
CA PHE A 183 36.66 30.93 9.27
C PHE A 183 37.53 31.72 10.29
N THR A 184 37.33 33.04 10.39
CA THR A 184 38.04 33.90 11.37
C THR A 184 37.40 33.88 12.76
N GLY A 185 36.29 33.12 12.96
CA GLY A 185 35.63 32.99 14.27
C GLY A 185 34.82 34.20 14.68
N ARG A 186 34.50 35.14 13.78
CA ARG A 186 33.64 36.30 14.08
C ARG A 186 32.22 35.90 14.35
N ILE A 187 31.71 34.89 13.63
CA ILE A 187 30.39 34.30 13.87
C ILE A 187 30.54 32.77 13.99
N LYS A 188 29.59 32.16 14.69
CA LYS A 188 29.54 30.73 14.86
C LYS A 188 28.97 30.06 13.62
N ASP A 189 29.57 28.94 13.17
CA ASP A 189 29.06 28.12 12.08
C ASP A 189 27.64 27.59 12.41
N GLY A 190 26.66 27.96 11.59
CA GLY A 190 25.28 27.45 11.66
C GLY A 190 24.95 26.35 10.65
N PHE A 191 25.84 26.14 9.65
CA PHE A 191 25.56 25.19 8.54
C PHE A 191 25.95 23.76 8.87
N ALA A 192 27.18 23.54 9.37
CA ALA A 192 27.66 22.18 9.61
C ALA A 192 26.74 21.37 10.56
N PRO A 193 26.21 21.92 11.67
CA PRO A 193 25.29 21.18 12.53
C PRO A 193 24.02 20.74 11.80
N ILE A 194 23.45 21.60 10.94
CA ILE A 194 22.23 21.32 10.18
C ILE A 194 22.49 20.26 9.12
N VAL A 195 23.60 20.40 8.36
CA VAL A 195 23.98 19.45 7.32
C VAL A 195 24.33 18.10 7.92
N THR A 196 25.08 18.08 9.04
CA THR A 196 25.43 16.84 9.76
C THR A 196 24.18 16.07 10.18
N ARG A 197 23.18 16.77 10.73
CA ARG A 197 21.90 16.13 11.08
C ARG A 197 21.20 15.56 9.86
N LYS A 198 21.07 16.31 8.76
CA LYS A 198 20.44 15.85 7.52
C LYS A 198 21.16 14.64 6.91
N VAL A 199 22.49 14.63 6.94
CA VAL A 199 23.30 13.50 6.49
C VAL A 199 23.06 12.27 7.36
N GLY A 200 22.97 12.46 8.69
CA GLY A 200 22.66 11.40 9.65
C GLY A 200 21.24 10.84 9.46
N ASP A 201 20.25 11.70 9.24
CA ASP A 201 18.86 11.31 8.99
C ASP A 201 18.72 10.40 7.73
N LEU A 202 19.65 10.53 6.78
CA LEU A 202 19.76 9.70 5.58
C LEU A 202 20.68 8.47 5.76
N GLY A 203 21.08 8.15 6.99
CA GLY A 203 21.91 6.98 7.32
C GLY A 203 23.39 7.13 6.99
N SER A 204 23.86 8.33 6.58
CA SER A 204 25.26 8.61 6.29
C SER A 204 25.95 9.31 7.46
N LYS A 205 27.30 9.34 7.46
CA LYS A 205 28.11 9.92 8.56
C LYS A 205 29.02 11.03 8.06
N VAL A 206 28.96 12.17 8.74
CA VAL A 206 29.96 13.24 8.57
C VAL A 206 31.23 12.85 9.36
N GLU A 207 32.35 12.64 8.66
CA GLU A 207 33.61 12.26 9.27
C GLU A 207 34.46 13.49 9.63
N SER A 208 34.33 14.58 8.87
CA SER A 208 35.06 15.82 9.20
C SER A 208 34.29 17.05 8.70
N VAL A 209 34.52 18.14 9.41
CA VAL A 209 34.10 19.49 9.02
C VAL A 209 35.36 20.35 8.95
N LYS A 210 35.58 21.05 7.84
CA LYS A 210 36.63 22.03 7.64
C LYS A 210 36.01 23.38 7.31
N LEU A 211 36.60 24.43 7.89
CA LEU A 211 36.25 25.81 7.55
C LEU A 211 37.28 26.33 6.56
N ALA A 212 36.85 27.15 5.62
CA ALA A 212 37.71 27.80 4.65
C ALA A 212 37.24 29.28 4.44
N PRO A 213 38.15 30.19 4.10
CA PRO A 213 37.76 31.54 3.70
C PRO A 213 37.06 31.52 2.34
N ASP A 214 36.27 32.55 2.04
CA ASP A 214 35.65 32.73 0.72
C ASP A 214 36.61 33.33 -0.31
N ASP A 215 37.62 34.00 0.19
CA ASP A 215 38.62 34.66 -0.67
C ASP A 215 39.62 33.65 -1.23
N PRO A 216 40.03 33.77 -2.49
CA PRO A 216 40.97 32.88 -3.15
C PRO A 216 42.36 32.95 -2.57
#